data_3a289d2c1b5c16c680018b0323f5c2c8
#
_entry.id   3a289d2c1b5c16c680018b0323f5c2c8
#
_cell.length_a   1.000
_cell.length_b   1.000
_cell.length_c   1.000
_cell.angle_alpha   90.00
_cell.angle_beta   90.00
_cell.angle_gamma   90.00
#
_symmetry.space_group_name_H-M   'P 1'
#
loop_
_entity.id
_entity.type
_entity.pdbx_description
1 polymer ?
#
loop_
_entity_poly.entity_id
_entity_poly.type
_entity_poly.pdbx_seq_one_letter_code
_entity_poly.pdbx_strand_id
1 'polypeptide(L)'
;GPEIEEDKFNFELLNIPKGHPARDAQDTFYIKDEEILLRSQTSPVQARTMLEGKGVTPIRMICPGKTFRRDDDDATHSHQFMQIEGLLVDKNVSLSDLKGTIDFIVKKIFGDDCKTRFRPSYYQFTEPSVETDISCFNCHGKGCNICKNTGWITVAGAGIVHPNVLKNCGYDPNEWTGFAFGFGAER
;
A
#
# COMPACT_ATOMS: atom_id res chain seq x y z
N GLY A 1 -6.27 12.30 5.49
CA GLY A 1 -6.27 13.04 4.22
C GLY A 1 -7.64 13.05 3.58
N PRO A 2 -7.89 13.90 2.57
CA PRO A 2 -9.18 14.02 1.91
C PRO A 2 -9.55 12.75 1.14
N GLU A 3 -10.85 12.45 1.03
CA GLU A 3 -11.37 11.37 0.19
C GLU A 3 -11.49 11.81 -1.28
N ILE A 4 -11.79 13.09 -1.50
CA ILE A 4 -11.72 13.74 -2.82
C ILE A 4 -10.29 14.24 -2.99
N GLU A 5 -9.60 13.78 -4.02
CA GLU A 5 -8.18 13.97 -4.17
C GLU A 5 -7.82 14.46 -5.57
N GLU A 6 -6.67 15.10 -5.69
CA GLU A 6 -6.08 15.49 -6.97
C GLU A 6 -5.31 14.32 -7.60
N ASP A 7 -5.36 14.21 -8.93
CA ASP A 7 -4.55 13.25 -9.71
C ASP A 7 -3.08 13.27 -9.32
N LYS A 8 -2.54 14.46 -9.10
CA LYS A 8 -1.17 14.68 -8.68
C LYS A 8 -0.77 13.83 -7.46
N PHE A 9 -1.59 13.83 -6.41
CA PHE A 9 -1.31 13.08 -5.18
C PHE A 9 -1.64 11.61 -5.29
N ASN A 10 -2.70 11.28 -6.04
CA ASN A 10 -3.15 9.89 -6.16
C ASN A 10 -2.28 9.08 -7.12
N PHE A 11 -1.63 9.73 -8.09
CA PHE A 11 -0.89 9.05 -9.15
C PHE A 11 0.49 9.65 -9.46
N GLU A 12 0.59 10.94 -9.82
CA GLU A 12 1.82 11.52 -10.35
C GLU A 12 2.97 11.42 -9.36
N LEU A 13 2.78 11.88 -8.12
CA LEU A 13 3.81 11.82 -7.07
C LEU A 13 4.18 10.39 -6.69
N LEU A 14 3.28 9.44 -6.92
CA LEU A 14 3.47 8.02 -6.65
C LEU A 14 4.09 7.24 -7.82
N ASN A 15 4.71 7.94 -8.77
CA ASN A 15 5.37 7.33 -9.93
C ASN A 15 4.43 6.55 -10.86
N ILE A 16 3.14 6.91 -10.90
CA ILE A 16 2.16 6.33 -11.82
C ILE A 16 1.99 7.29 -13.01
N PRO A 17 2.56 6.97 -14.19
CA PRO A 17 2.57 7.89 -15.32
C PRO A 17 1.18 8.05 -15.95
N LYS A 18 0.99 9.14 -16.73
CA LYS A 18 -0.20 9.30 -17.59
C LYS A 18 -0.29 8.14 -18.56
N GLY A 19 -1.50 7.61 -18.77
CA GLY A 19 -1.75 6.43 -19.61
C GLY A 19 -1.56 5.08 -18.90
N HIS A 20 -1.21 5.05 -17.61
CA HIS A 20 -1.21 3.81 -16.84
C HIS A 20 -2.64 3.31 -16.62
N PRO A 21 -2.92 1.99 -16.74
CA PRO A 21 -4.28 1.44 -16.60
C PRO A 21 -4.99 1.82 -15.30
N ALA A 22 -4.28 1.94 -14.17
CA ALA A 22 -4.86 2.37 -12.90
C ALA A 22 -5.49 3.78 -12.94
N ARG A 23 -5.16 4.59 -13.94
CA ARG A 23 -5.77 5.91 -14.19
C ARG A 23 -6.97 5.84 -15.13
N ASP A 24 -7.28 4.68 -15.68
CA ASP A 24 -8.42 4.53 -16.57
C ASP A 24 -9.73 4.84 -15.82
N ALA A 25 -10.65 5.50 -16.51
CA ALA A 25 -11.99 5.77 -16.00
C ALA A 25 -12.79 4.48 -15.69
N GLN A 26 -12.33 3.32 -16.15
CA GLN A 26 -12.87 2.02 -15.76
C GLN A 26 -12.51 1.61 -14.34
N ASP A 27 -11.35 2.08 -13.82
CA ASP A 27 -10.84 1.69 -12.50
C ASP A 27 -10.95 2.83 -11.47
N THR A 28 -11.06 4.10 -11.92
CA THR A 28 -11.03 5.28 -11.06
C THR A 28 -12.31 6.10 -11.18
N PHE A 29 -12.87 6.55 -10.06
CA PHE A 29 -13.99 7.49 -10.03
C PHE A 29 -13.49 8.93 -10.15
N TYR A 30 -13.54 9.50 -11.35
CA TYR A 30 -13.30 10.92 -11.56
C TYR A 30 -14.57 11.74 -11.29
N ILE A 31 -14.40 12.88 -10.62
CA ILE A 31 -15.50 13.82 -10.27
C ILE A 31 -15.54 14.96 -11.28
N LYS A 32 -14.37 15.48 -11.66
CA LYS A 32 -14.25 16.59 -12.60
C LYS A 32 -12.99 16.42 -13.44
N ASP A 33 -13.18 16.38 -14.74
CA ASP A 33 -12.13 16.18 -15.72
C ASP A 33 -11.17 15.04 -15.26
N GLU A 34 -10.05 14.80 -15.68
CA GLU A 34 -9.14 13.79 -15.16
C GLU A 34 -8.23 14.33 -14.03
N GLU A 35 -8.65 15.39 -13.34
CA GLU A 35 -7.83 16.07 -12.32
C GLU A 35 -8.31 15.82 -10.88
N ILE A 36 -9.62 15.65 -10.68
CA ILE A 36 -10.23 15.45 -9.36
C ILE A 36 -10.94 14.11 -9.33
N LEU A 37 -10.64 13.29 -8.33
CA LEU A 37 -11.11 11.92 -8.22
C LEU A 37 -11.46 11.54 -6.76
N LEU A 38 -12.19 10.43 -6.61
CA LEU A 38 -12.23 9.73 -5.32
C LEU A 38 -10.96 8.88 -5.19
N ARG A 39 -10.20 9.07 -4.11
CA ARG A 39 -8.91 8.39 -3.94
C ARG A 39 -9.04 6.87 -4.05
N SER A 40 -8.24 6.27 -4.90
CA SER A 40 -8.22 4.81 -5.11
C SER A 40 -7.37 4.06 -4.08
N GLN A 41 -6.66 4.79 -3.22
CA GLN A 41 -5.75 4.31 -2.18
C GLN A 41 -5.53 5.40 -1.12
N THR A 42 -4.96 5.05 0.03
CA THR A 42 -4.61 6.04 1.06
C THR A 42 -3.20 6.63 0.88
N SER A 43 -2.45 6.19 -0.12
CA SER A 43 -1.09 6.66 -0.46
C SER A 43 -0.97 8.17 -0.74
N PRO A 44 -1.99 8.90 -1.21
CA PRO A 44 -1.94 10.37 -1.26
C PRO A 44 -1.56 11.03 0.07
N VAL A 45 -1.98 10.44 1.19
CA VAL A 45 -1.62 10.93 2.53
C VAL A 45 -0.12 10.77 2.77
N GLN A 46 0.47 9.67 2.29
CA GLN A 46 1.92 9.45 2.37
C GLN A 46 2.68 10.53 1.59
N ALA A 47 2.25 10.82 0.34
CA ALA A 47 2.86 11.86 -0.48
C ALA A 47 2.77 13.25 0.19
N ARG A 48 1.61 13.61 0.75
CA ARG A 48 1.43 14.86 1.49
C ARG A 48 2.35 14.96 2.70
N THR A 49 2.43 13.89 3.49
CA THR A 49 3.31 13.86 4.67
C THR A 49 4.79 13.97 4.30
N MET A 50 5.20 13.33 3.20
CA MET A 50 6.57 13.51 2.69
C MET A 50 6.85 14.96 2.26
N LEU A 51 5.93 15.61 1.55
CA LEU A 51 6.08 17.01 1.15
C LEU A 51 6.14 17.95 2.37
N GLU A 52 5.34 17.69 3.40
CA GLU A 52 5.40 18.44 4.67
C GLU A 52 6.74 18.25 5.39
N GLY A 53 7.35 17.08 5.28
CA GLY A 53 8.67 16.75 5.83
C GLY A 53 9.83 17.45 5.14
N LYS A 54 9.60 18.09 3.97
CA LYS A 54 10.56 18.92 3.22
C LYS A 54 11.91 18.24 2.94
N GLY A 55 11.95 16.92 2.83
CA GLY A 55 13.17 16.17 2.54
C GLY A 55 14.19 16.09 3.68
N VAL A 56 13.85 16.55 4.88
CA VAL A 56 14.79 16.63 6.02
C VAL A 56 14.28 15.94 7.29
N THR A 57 13.00 15.57 7.32
CA THR A 57 12.38 14.99 8.51
C THR A 57 12.08 13.50 8.30
N PRO A 58 12.54 12.60 9.18
CA PRO A 58 12.11 11.20 9.17
C PRO A 58 10.59 11.08 9.33
N ILE A 59 10.00 10.12 8.61
CA ILE A 59 8.54 9.90 8.62
C ILE A 59 8.25 8.52 9.21
N ARG A 60 7.28 8.46 10.10
CA ARG A 60 6.67 7.25 10.62
C ARG A 60 5.18 7.49 10.75
N MET A 61 4.40 6.91 9.85
CA MET A 61 2.96 7.16 9.82
C MET A 61 2.16 5.93 9.50
N ILE A 62 0.91 5.94 9.93
CA ILE A 62 -0.15 5.02 9.52
C ILE A 62 -1.34 5.87 9.07
N CYS A 63 -1.94 5.51 7.94
CA CYS A 63 -3.11 6.21 7.42
C CYS A 63 -4.24 5.23 7.10
N PRO A 64 -5.17 5.03 8.03
CA PRO A 64 -6.42 4.34 7.75
C PRO A 64 -7.37 5.27 7.00
N GLY A 65 -8.17 4.72 6.09
CA GLY A 65 -9.18 5.50 5.39
C GLY A 65 -9.93 4.71 4.33
N LYS A 66 -11.08 5.26 3.93
CA LYS A 66 -11.86 4.75 2.82
C LYS A 66 -11.15 5.00 1.51
N THR A 67 -11.29 4.05 0.60
CA THR A 67 -10.79 4.09 -0.76
C THR A 67 -11.90 3.67 -1.72
N PHE A 68 -11.81 4.10 -2.97
CA PHE A 68 -12.87 3.94 -3.95
C PHE A 68 -12.28 3.44 -5.27
N ARG A 69 -12.82 2.35 -5.79
CA ARG A 69 -12.45 1.78 -7.09
C ARG A 69 -13.71 1.37 -7.84
N ARG A 70 -13.68 1.44 -9.16
CA ARG A 70 -14.82 1.05 -9.99
C ARG A 70 -14.89 -0.47 -10.19
N ASP A 71 -14.70 -1.20 -9.12
CA ASP A 71 -14.92 -2.63 -9.10
C ASP A 71 -16.41 -2.94 -8.96
N ASP A 72 -16.87 -4.03 -9.58
CA ASP A 72 -18.20 -4.56 -9.31
C ASP A 72 -18.23 -5.16 -7.91
N ASP A 73 -19.33 -4.92 -7.19
CA ASP A 73 -19.51 -5.49 -5.86
C ASP A 73 -19.77 -6.99 -5.95
N ASP A 74 -18.89 -7.78 -5.34
CA ASP A 74 -19.01 -9.23 -5.18
C ASP A 74 -18.65 -9.66 -3.74
N ALA A 75 -18.50 -10.96 -3.51
CA ALA A 75 -18.15 -11.48 -2.19
C ALA A 75 -16.75 -11.08 -1.71
N THR A 76 -15.88 -10.56 -2.58
CA THR A 76 -14.47 -10.28 -2.33
C THR A 76 -14.03 -8.89 -2.76
N HIS A 77 -14.85 -8.18 -3.51
CA HIS A 77 -14.60 -6.83 -4.01
C HIS A 77 -15.77 -5.91 -3.67
N SER A 78 -15.45 -4.67 -3.37
CA SER A 78 -16.42 -3.58 -3.21
C SER A 78 -15.86 -2.31 -3.83
N HIS A 79 -16.74 -1.51 -4.43
CA HIS A 79 -16.40 -0.20 -4.95
C HIS A 79 -15.89 0.77 -3.87
N GLN A 80 -16.19 0.49 -2.59
CA GLN A 80 -15.68 1.20 -1.43
C GLN A 80 -15.16 0.21 -0.39
N PHE A 81 -13.94 0.40 0.10
CA PHE A 81 -13.35 -0.43 1.16
C PHE A 81 -12.41 0.38 2.06
N MET A 82 -12.09 -0.14 3.22
CA MET A 82 -11.12 0.45 4.13
C MET A 82 -9.71 -0.05 3.84
N GLN A 83 -8.78 0.86 3.69
CA GLN A 83 -7.37 0.56 3.56
C GLN A 83 -6.59 1.15 4.73
N ILE A 84 -5.60 0.42 5.21
CA ILE A 84 -4.65 0.88 6.22
C ILE A 84 -3.27 0.81 5.58
N GLU A 85 -2.64 1.95 5.37
CA GLU A 85 -1.28 2.01 4.87
C GLU A 85 -0.31 2.54 5.92
N GLY A 86 0.92 2.05 5.87
CA GLY A 86 2.03 2.56 6.67
C GLY A 86 3.18 3.01 5.79
N LEU A 87 3.86 4.07 6.23
CA LEU A 87 5.06 4.60 5.61
C LEU A 87 6.11 4.86 6.69
N LEU A 88 7.33 4.40 6.41
CA LEU A 88 8.53 4.79 7.12
C LEU A 88 9.54 5.32 6.13
N VAL A 89 10.04 6.53 6.35
CA VAL A 89 11.16 7.13 5.61
C VAL A 89 12.20 7.58 6.63
N ASP A 90 13.41 7.07 6.51
CA ASP A 90 14.53 7.40 7.40
C ASP A 90 15.85 7.08 6.67
N LYS A 91 16.98 7.29 7.34
CA LYS A 91 18.29 6.87 6.83
C LYS A 91 18.44 5.36 6.97
N ASN A 92 19.00 4.71 5.94
CA ASN A 92 19.38 3.29 5.94
C ASN A 92 18.23 2.29 6.20
N VAL A 93 17.00 2.62 5.82
CA VAL A 93 15.85 1.70 5.91
C VAL A 93 15.99 0.58 4.87
N SER A 94 15.75 -0.66 5.31
CA SER A 94 15.97 -1.86 4.50
C SER A 94 14.70 -2.70 4.32
N LEU A 95 14.75 -3.64 3.39
CA LEU A 95 13.70 -4.64 3.21
C LEU A 95 13.55 -5.55 4.46
N SER A 96 14.61 -5.73 5.22
CA SER A 96 14.56 -6.49 6.49
C SER A 96 13.72 -5.77 7.55
N ASP A 97 13.82 -4.42 7.60
CA ASP A 97 13.00 -3.61 8.52
C ASP A 97 11.51 -3.70 8.14
N LEU A 98 11.20 -3.65 6.84
CA LEU A 98 9.84 -3.88 6.35
C LEU A 98 9.31 -5.25 6.77
N LYS A 99 10.08 -6.31 6.51
CA LYS A 99 9.68 -7.69 6.85
C LYS A 99 9.46 -7.86 8.35
N GLY A 100 10.36 -7.33 9.16
CA GLY A 100 10.23 -7.36 10.63
C GLY A 100 9.00 -6.61 11.13
N THR A 101 8.70 -5.45 10.53
CA THR A 101 7.51 -4.65 10.86
C THR A 101 6.23 -5.40 10.52
N ILE A 102 6.14 -5.97 9.32
CA ILE A 102 4.95 -6.74 8.90
C ILE A 102 4.78 -8.00 9.75
N ASP A 103 5.85 -8.74 10.04
CA ASP A 103 5.79 -9.94 10.89
C ASP A 103 5.29 -9.59 12.29
N PHE A 104 5.75 -8.48 12.86
CA PHE A 104 5.26 -7.96 14.13
C PHE A 104 3.77 -7.64 14.09
N ILE A 105 3.30 -6.91 13.06
CA ILE A 105 1.89 -6.57 12.89
C ILE A 105 1.02 -7.82 12.77
N VAL A 106 1.44 -8.77 11.92
CA VAL A 106 0.71 -10.02 11.67
C VAL A 106 0.58 -10.83 12.96
N LYS A 107 1.65 -10.99 13.73
CA LYS A 107 1.60 -11.69 15.02
C LYS A 107 0.68 -11.00 16.03
N LYS A 108 0.65 -9.67 16.05
CA LYS A 108 -0.26 -8.92 16.93
C LYS A 108 -1.74 -9.06 16.57
N ILE A 109 -2.05 -9.22 15.29
CA ILE A 109 -3.43 -9.33 14.81
C ILE A 109 -3.91 -10.78 14.81
N PHE A 110 -3.07 -11.72 14.34
CA PHE A 110 -3.47 -13.10 14.06
C PHE A 110 -2.88 -14.13 15.06
N GLY A 111 -2.07 -13.68 16.01
CA GLY A 111 -1.41 -14.53 17.00
C GLY A 111 0.03 -14.93 16.63
N ASP A 112 0.80 -15.32 17.64
CA ASP A 112 2.24 -15.60 17.52
C ASP A 112 2.55 -16.81 16.60
N ASP A 113 1.64 -17.73 16.45
CA ASP A 113 1.78 -18.91 15.58
C ASP A 113 1.55 -18.60 14.09
N CYS A 114 1.04 -17.42 13.76
CA CYS A 114 0.81 -17.00 12.38
C CYS A 114 2.14 -16.75 11.66
N LYS A 115 2.33 -17.46 10.55
CA LYS A 115 3.56 -17.35 9.74
C LYS A 115 3.35 -16.36 8.61
N THR A 116 4.37 -15.57 8.30
CA THR A 116 4.42 -14.68 7.14
C THR A 116 5.24 -15.30 6.01
N ARG A 117 4.84 -15.00 4.78
CA ARG A 117 5.58 -15.32 3.56
C ARG A 117 5.56 -14.12 2.64
N PHE A 118 6.71 -13.78 2.06
CA PHE A 118 6.85 -12.67 1.13
C PHE A 118 7.10 -13.23 -0.26
N ARG A 119 6.29 -12.80 -1.23
CA ARG A 119 6.44 -13.16 -2.65
C ARG A 119 6.81 -11.92 -3.45
N PRO A 120 7.71 -12.01 -4.45
CA PRO A 120 7.96 -10.90 -5.35
C PRO A 120 6.66 -10.40 -6.00
N SER A 121 6.53 -9.08 -6.13
CA SER A 121 5.42 -8.42 -6.78
C SER A 121 5.91 -7.17 -7.52
N TYR A 122 5.01 -6.43 -8.12
CA TYR A 122 5.33 -5.19 -8.81
C TYR A 122 4.28 -4.12 -8.52
N TYR A 123 4.74 -2.97 -8.01
CA TYR A 123 3.97 -1.75 -7.84
C TYR A 123 4.79 -0.57 -8.33
N GLN A 124 4.17 0.40 -8.99
CA GLN A 124 4.86 1.57 -9.57
C GLN A 124 5.59 2.43 -8.51
N PHE A 125 5.08 2.42 -7.28
CA PHE A 125 5.57 3.26 -6.19
C PHE A 125 6.54 2.56 -5.24
N THR A 126 6.88 1.29 -5.48
CA THR A 126 7.86 0.53 -4.67
C THR A 126 8.81 -0.30 -5.55
N GLU A 127 10.07 -0.41 -5.11
CA GLU A 127 11.09 -1.29 -5.74
C GLU A 127 12.19 -1.64 -4.70
N PRO A 128 12.36 -2.91 -4.34
CA PRO A 128 11.55 -4.06 -4.71
C PRO A 128 10.16 -4.04 -4.07
N SER A 129 9.20 -4.67 -4.76
CA SER A 129 7.84 -4.86 -4.27
C SER A 129 7.61 -6.30 -3.83
N VAL A 130 6.78 -6.49 -2.82
CA VAL A 130 6.40 -7.80 -2.32
C VAL A 130 4.91 -7.86 -2.00
N GLU A 131 4.32 -9.01 -2.21
CA GLU A 131 3.06 -9.41 -1.58
C GLU A 131 3.35 -10.16 -0.30
N THR A 132 2.55 -9.88 0.72
CA THR A 132 2.60 -10.57 2.00
C THR A 132 1.45 -11.55 2.12
N ASP A 133 1.79 -12.82 2.28
CA ASP A 133 0.85 -13.86 2.64
C ASP A 133 1.03 -14.24 4.12
N ILE A 134 -0.07 -14.60 4.75
CA ILE A 134 -0.10 -15.19 6.07
C ILE A 134 -0.54 -16.65 6.00
N SER A 135 -0.08 -17.50 6.92
CA SER A 135 -0.65 -18.82 7.08
C SER A 135 -2.13 -18.71 7.43
N CYS A 136 -2.97 -19.49 6.75
CA CYS A 136 -4.41 -19.40 6.94
C CYS A 136 -4.77 -19.62 8.42
N PHE A 137 -5.42 -18.64 9.02
CA PHE A 137 -5.81 -18.66 10.44
C PHE A 137 -6.83 -19.77 10.75
N ASN A 138 -7.63 -20.18 9.77
CA ASN A 138 -8.66 -21.21 9.95
C ASN A 138 -8.08 -22.64 9.90
N CYS A 139 -7.19 -22.93 8.96
CA CYS A 139 -6.66 -24.29 8.76
C CYS A 139 -5.19 -24.45 9.16
N HIS A 140 -4.58 -23.40 9.68
CA HIS A 140 -3.17 -23.37 10.10
C HIS A 140 -2.20 -23.91 9.03
N GLY A 141 -2.45 -23.54 7.77
CA GLY A 141 -1.62 -23.94 6.64
C GLY A 141 -1.96 -25.28 5.98
N LYS A 142 -2.98 -26.01 6.46
CA LYS A 142 -3.35 -27.33 5.91
C LYS A 142 -4.17 -27.28 4.61
N GLY A 143 -4.75 -26.13 4.31
CA GLY A 143 -5.69 -25.95 3.20
C GLY A 143 -7.15 -26.06 3.64
N CYS A 144 -7.98 -25.10 3.21
CA CYS A 144 -9.43 -25.08 3.41
C CYS A 144 -10.10 -24.17 2.39
N ASN A 145 -11.43 -24.09 2.41
CA ASN A 145 -12.19 -23.24 1.49
C ASN A 145 -11.83 -21.75 1.59
N ILE A 146 -11.51 -21.24 2.79
CA ILE A 146 -11.15 -19.83 3.01
C ILE A 146 -9.85 -19.48 2.25
N CYS A 147 -8.84 -20.32 2.34
CA CYS A 147 -7.57 -20.11 1.62
C CYS A 147 -7.54 -20.79 0.24
N LYS A 148 -8.69 -21.24 -0.29
CA LYS A 148 -8.78 -21.96 -1.58
C LYS A 148 -7.80 -23.14 -1.65
N ASN A 149 -7.68 -23.89 -0.54
CA ASN A 149 -6.79 -25.05 -0.35
C ASN A 149 -5.29 -24.76 -0.47
N THR A 150 -4.87 -23.50 -0.50
CA THR A 150 -3.43 -23.13 -0.59
C THR A 150 -2.71 -23.15 0.75
N GLY A 151 -3.45 -23.04 1.86
CA GLY A 151 -2.89 -22.84 3.20
C GLY A 151 -2.43 -21.39 3.49
N TRP A 152 -2.53 -20.48 2.52
CA TRP A 152 -2.06 -19.11 2.60
C TRP A 152 -3.12 -18.10 2.16
N ILE A 153 -3.09 -16.90 2.76
CA ILE A 153 -3.98 -15.79 2.42
C ILE A 153 -3.12 -14.55 2.19
N THR A 154 -3.26 -13.92 1.03
CA THR A 154 -2.61 -12.63 0.75
C THR A 154 -3.33 -11.52 1.49
N VAL A 155 -2.61 -10.77 2.32
CA VAL A 155 -3.19 -9.73 3.18
C VAL A 155 -2.67 -8.34 2.89
N ALA A 156 -1.48 -8.20 2.30
CA ALA A 156 -0.87 -6.88 2.07
C ALA A 156 0.00 -6.84 0.81
N GLY A 157 0.04 -5.67 0.19
CA GLY A 157 1.11 -5.25 -0.70
C GLY A 157 2.11 -4.39 0.05
N ALA A 158 3.41 -4.53 -0.23
CA ALA A 158 4.45 -3.78 0.45
C ALA A 158 5.70 -3.63 -0.43
N GLY A 159 6.63 -2.76 -0.04
CA GLY A 159 7.92 -2.64 -0.71
C GLY A 159 8.77 -1.49 -0.19
N ILE A 160 9.96 -1.40 -0.73
CA ILE A 160 10.83 -0.24 -0.52
C ILE A 160 10.30 0.90 -1.40
N VAL A 161 10.17 2.09 -0.84
CA VAL A 161 9.66 3.26 -1.57
C VAL A 161 10.53 3.53 -2.79
N HIS A 162 9.89 3.62 -3.96
CA HIS A 162 10.61 3.84 -5.21
C HIS A 162 11.39 5.16 -5.17
N PRO A 163 12.65 5.21 -5.67
CA PRO A 163 13.45 6.43 -5.66
C PRO A 163 12.77 7.65 -6.30
N ASN A 164 11.98 7.44 -7.35
CA ASN A 164 11.20 8.51 -7.98
C ASN A 164 10.15 9.10 -7.04
N VAL A 165 9.49 8.27 -6.22
CA VAL A 165 8.50 8.75 -5.24
C VAL A 165 9.17 9.63 -4.20
N LEU A 166 10.32 9.20 -3.65
CA LEU A 166 11.13 10.01 -2.73
C LEU A 166 11.49 11.36 -3.38
N LYS A 167 12.04 11.32 -4.59
CA LYS A 167 12.43 12.51 -5.34
C LYS A 167 11.25 13.45 -5.63
N ASN A 168 10.11 12.90 -6.09
CA ASN A 168 8.90 13.66 -6.38
C ASN A 168 8.36 14.36 -5.13
N CYS A 169 8.59 13.76 -3.96
CA CYS A 169 8.16 14.28 -2.65
C CYS A 169 9.27 15.07 -1.93
N GLY A 170 10.39 15.40 -2.61
CA GLY A 170 11.43 16.29 -2.09
C GLY A 170 12.52 15.62 -1.25
N TYR A 171 12.59 14.29 -1.20
CA TYR A 171 13.65 13.54 -0.51
C TYR A 171 14.74 13.10 -1.50
N ASP A 172 16.00 13.27 -1.12
CA ASP A 172 17.14 12.77 -1.91
C ASP A 172 17.25 11.23 -1.73
N PRO A 173 17.03 10.42 -2.77
CA PRO A 173 17.10 8.97 -2.67
C PRO A 173 18.51 8.42 -2.42
N ASN A 174 19.55 9.25 -2.52
CA ASN A 174 20.92 8.85 -2.14
C ASN A 174 21.12 8.90 -0.63
N GLU A 175 20.30 9.67 0.09
CA GLU A 175 20.41 9.85 1.53
C GLU A 175 19.26 9.18 2.30
N TRP A 176 18.08 9.11 1.69
CA TRP A 176 16.85 8.64 2.32
C TRP A 176 16.37 7.36 1.65
N THR A 177 15.92 6.45 2.47
CA THR A 177 15.24 5.23 2.05
C THR A 177 13.95 5.10 2.84
N GLY A 178 13.05 4.23 2.41
CA GLY A 178 11.82 4.02 3.13
C GLY A 178 11.12 2.75 2.69
N PHE A 179 10.17 2.31 3.47
CA PHE A 179 9.24 1.28 3.07
C PHE A 179 7.79 1.72 3.24
N ALA A 180 6.92 1.13 2.44
CA ALA A 180 5.48 1.28 2.56
C ALA A 180 4.79 -0.08 2.51
N PHE A 181 3.61 -0.15 3.14
CA PHE A 181 2.74 -1.32 3.08
C PHE A 181 1.27 -0.90 3.13
N GLY A 182 0.39 -1.75 2.60
CA GLY A 182 -1.04 -1.53 2.64
C GLY A 182 -1.82 -2.81 2.89
N PHE A 183 -2.77 -2.76 3.83
CA PHE A 183 -3.72 -3.82 4.17
C PHE A 183 -5.14 -3.38 3.82
N GLY A 184 -5.96 -4.29 3.29
CA GLY A 184 -7.41 -4.12 3.26
C GLY A 184 -7.98 -4.54 4.62
N ALA A 185 -8.73 -3.66 5.28
CA ALA A 185 -9.26 -3.94 6.63
C ALA A 185 -10.34 -5.02 6.65
N GLU A 186 -11.05 -5.19 5.53
CA GLU A 186 -12.12 -6.20 5.37
C GLU A 186 -11.62 -7.57 4.90
N ARG A 187 -10.33 -7.75 4.69
CA ARG A 187 -9.73 -9.02 4.26
C ARG A 187 -9.36 -9.93 5.41
#